data_69a98eb92cc28ba7c8a953d93afde4e4
#
_entry.id   69a98eb92cc28ba7c8a953d93afde4e4
#
_cell.length_a   1.000
_cell.length_b   1.000
_cell.length_c   1.000
_cell.angle_alpha   90.00
_cell.angle_beta   90.00
_cell.angle_gamma   90.00
#
_symmetry.space_group_name_H-M   'P 1'
#
loop_
_entity.id
_entity.type
_entity.pdbx_description
1 polymer ?
#
loop_
_entity_poly.entity_id
_entity_poly.type
_entity_poly.pdbx_seq_one_letter_code
_entity_poly.pdbx_strand_id
1 'polypeptide(L)'
;MKYNFDEIINRANTNSKKWNPDIYKATYNGHNDLLPLWVADMDFRVAQPILDSMSKIIEHGVLGYTGVDEEYYQAIINWNKKRKNSHIEKEWVVFTNGVVPAISFMVQTFTQKGDNILIQTPVYHPFRMTTENNERNIVTNPLINNEGVYTIDFEDFERKIVDNNVKIFILCNPHNPVGRVWTKEELIKMGDICLKHNVLIISDEIHSDLIFKEHKHCSFLTLDKKYFSNLIVCTAPSKTFNLAGVQTSLIIIPNENLRKAYQKTLGNVRIETPNSFGIAAIKSGYTEGEEWLDQVIEYLDNNRNFIEEFLKENLPEAKYVKPEGTYLAWIYLGDVLKDREIEKFFEEEAKVAIDYGHWFGEEGRGYIRLNFACPKSILEEALNRILNSLK
;
A
#
# COMPACT_ATOMS: atom_id res chain seq x y z
N MET A 1 14.50 15.68 16.57
CA MET A 1 14.61 14.55 17.55
C MET A 1 15.15 13.33 16.84
N LYS A 2 16.03 12.51 17.44
CA LYS A 2 16.47 11.27 16.80
C LYS A 2 15.56 10.13 17.25
N TYR A 3 14.88 9.47 16.32
CA TYR A 3 14.03 8.31 16.60
C TYR A 3 14.85 7.02 16.65
N ASN A 4 14.45 6.07 17.50
CA ASN A 4 15.11 4.77 17.62
C ASN A 4 14.29 3.70 16.90
N PHE A 5 14.75 3.27 15.73
CA PHE A 5 14.13 2.22 14.94
C PHE A 5 14.73 0.81 15.20
N ASP A 6 15.75 0.72 16.05
CA ASP A 6 16.32 -0.56 16.48
C ASP A 6 15.60 -1.14 17.72
N GLU A 7 14.64 -0.40 18.30
CA GLU A 7 13.87 -0.86 19.46
C GLU A 7 12.99 -2.07 19.06
N ILE A 8 13.19 -3.19 19.73
CA ILE A 8 12.35 -4.38 19.57
C ILE A 8 11.11 -4.21 20.45
N ILE A 9 9.96 -4.04 19.82
CA ILE A 9 8.67 -3.88 20.50
C ILE A 9 7.91 -5.20 20.46
N ASN A 10 7.66 -5.79 21.62
CA ASN A 10 6.88 -7.02 21.69
C ASN A 10 5.39 -6.74 21.35
N ARG A 11 4.94 -7.29 20.23
CA ARG A 11 3.56 -7.18 19.72
C ARG A 11 2.79 -8.51 19.77
N ALA A 12 3.44 -9.62 20.19
CA ALA A 12 2.83 -10.95 20.21
C ALA A 12 1.64 -11.03 21.19
N ASN A 13 1.72 -10.33 22.32
CA ASN A 13 0.67 -10.30 23.35
C ASN A 13 -0.34 -9.15 23.15
N THR A 14 -0.48 -8.67 21.92
CA THR A 14 -1.46 -7.65 21.53
C THR A 14 -2.43 -8.22 20.51
N ASN A 15 -3.40 -7.42 20.03
CA ASN A 15 -4.29 -7.79 18.93
C ASN A 15 -3.63 -7.56 17.55
N SER A 16 -2.30 -7.61 17.46
CA SER A 16 -1.58 -7.44 16.21
C SER A 16 -1.87 -8.58 15.24
N LYS A 17 -2.42 -8.25 14.07
CA LYS A 17 -2.61 -9.24 12.99
C LYS A 17 -1.29 -9.88 12.56
N LYS A 18 -0.20 -9.10 12.58
CA LYS A 18 1.14 -9.53 12.15
C LYS A 18 1.79 -10.46 13.17
N TRP A 19 1.77 -10.09 14.47
CA TRP A 19 2.60 -10.70 15.49
C TRP A 19 1.87 -11.65 16.45
N ASN A 20 0.55 -11.56 16.61
CA ASN A 20 -0.17 -12.44 17.53
C ASN A 20 -0.32 -13.84 16.94
N PRO A 21 0.31 -14.89 17.53
CA PRO A 21 0.29 -16.25 17.00
C PRO A 21 -1.13 -16.82 16.88
N ASP A 22 -2.02 -16.48 17.81
CA ASP A 22 -3.40 -16.94 17.76
C ASP A 22 -4.22 -16.35 16.61
N ILE A 23 -3.75 -15.21 16.05
CA ILE A 23 -4.39 -14.55 14.93
C ILE A 23 -3.77 -15.04 13.61
N TYR A 24 -2.43 -14.99 13.47
CA TYR A 24 -1.81 -15.28 12.18
C TYR A 24 -1.78 -16.77 11.81
N LYS A 25 -1.87 -17.68 12.78
CA LYS A 25 -1.88 -19.13 12.52
C LYS A 25 -2.98 -19.58 11.53
N ALA A 26 -4.08 -18.84 11.46
CA ALA A 26 -5.15 -19.11 10.50
C ALA A 26 -4.71 -18.88 9.03
N THR A 27 -3.69 -18.05 8.80
CA THR A 27 -3.11 -17.78 7.47
C THR A 27 -2.05 -18.80 7.11
N TYR A 28 -1.34 -19.36 8.08
CA TYR A 28 -0.17 -20.24 7.91
C TYR A 28 -0.43 -21.65 8.43
N ASN A 29 -1.48 -22.31 7.96
CA ASN A 29 -1.79 -23.72 8.19
C ASN A 29 -1.74 -24.20 9.65
N GLY A 30 -1.98 -23.30 10.61
CA GLY A 30 -1.94 -23.57 12.05
C GLY A 30 -0.59 -23.34 12.71
N HIS A 31 0.47 -22.99 11.93
CA HIS A 31 1.78 -22.64 12.49
C HIS A 31 1.69 -21.34 13.31
N ASN A 32 2.23 -21.36 14.52
CA ASN A 32 2.17 -20.26 15.49
C ASN A 32 3.54 -19.86 16.04
N ASP A 33 4.61 -20.38 15.43
CA ASP A 33 6.01 -20.21 15.86
C ASP A 33 6.86 -19.50 14.78
N LEU A 34 6.19 -18.78 13.86
CA LEU A 34 6.84 -18.11 12.75
C LEU A 34 7.33 -16.70 13.12
N LEU A 35 8.47 -16.28 12.57
CA LEU A 35 8.95 -14.90 12.62
C LEU A 35 8.20 -14.08 11.55
N PRO A 36 7.36 -13.08 11.92
CA PRO A 36 6.44 -12.48 10.96
C PRO A 36 7.01 -11.27 10.23
N LEU A 37 7.16 -11.39 8.90
CA LEU A 37 7.52 -10.31 7.97
C LEU A 37 6.52 -10.22 6.79
N TRP A 38 5.23 -10.41 7.04
CA TRP A 38 4.19 -10.51 6.02
C TRP A 38 3.25 -9.28 5.93
N VAL A 39 2.51 -8.94 6.99
CA VAL A 39 1.60 -7.79 6.96
C VAL A 39 2.35 -6.50 6.71
N ALA A 40 1.83 -5.67 5.80
CA ALA A 40 2.42 -4.38 5.47
C ALA A 40 2.06 -3.31 6.53
N ASP A 41 2.50 -3.53 7.79
CA ASP A 41 2.63 -2.53 8.84
C ASP A 41 4.08 -2.48 9.33
N MET A 42 4.48 -1.43 10.02
CA MET A 42 5.84 -1.28 10.54
C MET A 42 5.94 -1.77 11.99
N ASP A 43 7.13 -2.22 12.39
CA ASP A 43 7.41 -2.59 13.78
C ASP A 43 8.05 -1.45 14.60
N PHE A 44 7.82 -0.21 14.15
CA PHE A 44 8.35 1.01 14.77
C PHE A 44 7.28 1.76 15.54
N ARG A 45 7.70 2.48 16.60
CA ARG A 45 6.82 3.44 17.27
C ARG A 45 6.37 4.51 16.30
N VAL A 46 5.11 4.88 16.40
CA VAL A 46 4.54 6.04 15.71
C VAL A 46 5.24 7.32 16.15
N ALA A 47 5.28 8.32 15.27
CA ALA A 47 5.86 9.63 15.57
C ALA A 47 5.30 10.22 16.88
N GLN A 48 6.18 10.73 17.75
CA GLN A 48 5.79 11.21 19.06
C GLN A 48 4.68 12.29 19.06
N PRO A 49 4.67 13.28 18.13
CA PRO A 49 3.58 14.25 18.06
C PRO A 49 2.20 13.61 17.82
N ILE A 50 2.14 12.49 17.09
CA ILE A 50 0.89 11.76 16.87
C ILE A 50 0.42 11.09 18.15
N LEU A 51 1.34 10.43 18.88
CA LEU A 51 1.03 9.80 20.17
C LEU A 51 0.56 10.84 21.20
N ASP A 52 1.23 11.98 21.27
CA ASP A 52 0.87 13.08 22.18
C ASP A 52 -0.52 13.64 21.85
N SER A 53 -0.84 13.79 20.57
CA SER A 53 -2.13 14.26 20.11
C SER A 53 -3.26 13.29 20.47
N MET A 54 -3.03 11.98 20.32
CA MET A 54 -3.98 10.94 20.73
C MET A 54 -4.14 10.86 22.25
N SER A 55 -3.04 11.00 23.00
CA SER A 55 -3.07 11.00 24.48
C SER A 55 -3.95 12.10 25.05
N LYS A 56 -3.93 13.30 24.46
CA LYS A 56 -4.82 14.42 24.85
C LYS A 56 -6.30 14.07 24.74
N ILE A 57 -6.68 13.25 23.73
CA ILE A 57 -8.07 12.79 23.58
C ILE A 57 -8.45 11.84 24.72
N ILE A 58 -7.54 10.93 25.09
CA ILE A 58 -7.75 9.99 26.21
C ILE A 58 -7.81 10.74 27.52
N GLU A 59 -6.92 11.70 27.77
CA GLU A 59 -6.89 12.54 28.97
C GLU A 59 -8.16 13.37 29.11
N HIS A 60 -8.71 13.91 28.00
CA HIS A 60 -9.98 14.61 28.01
C HIS A 60 -11.17 13.72 28.43
N GLY A 61 -11.13 12.42 28.06
CA GLY A 61 -12.05 11.39 28.57
C GLY A 61 -13.46 11.40 27.98
N VAL A 62 -13.80 12.31 27.06
CA VAL A 62 -15.13 12.34 26.40
C VAL A 62 -14.96 11.95 24.93
N LEU A 63 -15.44 10.76 24.55
CA LEU A 63 -15.35 10.18 23.22
C LEU A 63 -16.71 10.27 22.50
N GLY A 64 -17.17 11.50 22.28
CA GLY A 64 -18.44 11.79 21.60
C GLY A 64 -18.31 11.79 20.08
N TYR A 65 -19.38 12.24 19.40
CA TYR A 65 -19.35 12.44 17.95
C TYR A 65 -18.31 13.49 17.56
N THR A 66 -17.63 13.27 16.42
CA THR A 66 -16.57 14.13 15.92
C THR A 66 -16.98 14.84 14.64
N GLY A 67 -16.33 15.96 14.37
CA GLY A 67 -16.37 16.68 13.11
C GLY A 67 -14.99 17.19 12.76
N VAL A 68 -14.76 17.49 11.49
CA VAL A 68 -13.48 18.03 10.99
C VAL A 68 -13.55 19.56 10.94
N ASP A 69 -12.45 20.20 11.31
CA ASP A 69 -12.27 21.64 11.30
C ASP A 69 -11.41 22.11 10.11
N GLU A 70 -11.19 23.41 9.99
CA GLU A 70 -10.35 23.97 8.91
C GLU A 70 -8.89 23.51 9.02
N GLU A 71 -8.36 23.36 10.25
CA GLU A 71 -6.97 22.91 10.45
C GLU A 71 -6.74 21.51 9.92
N TYR A 72 -7.73 20.61 10.00
CA TYR A 72 -7.68 19.28 9.42
C TYR A 72 -7.46 19.34 7.90
N TYR A 73 -8.22 20.16 7.19
CA TYR A 73 -8.07 20.30 5.75
C TYR A 73 -6.77 20.99 5.37
N GLN A 74 -6.36 22.01 6.11
CA GLN A 74 -5.09 22.71 5.86
C GLN A 74 -3.88 21.77 6.06
N ALA A 75 -3.90 20.89 7.05
CA ALA A 75 -2.86 19.88 7.22
C ALA A 75 -2.72 18.98 5.97
N ILE A 76 -3.86 18.49 5.44
CA ILE A 76 -3.91 17.65 4.24
C ILE A 76 -3.40 18.42 3.00
N ILE A 77 -3.89 19.63 2.78
CA ILE A 77 -3.53 20.48 1.64
C ILE A 77 -2.04 20.79 1.67
N ASN A 78 -1.54 21.24 2.82
CA ASN A 78 -0.14 21.63 2.98
C ASN A 78 0.81 20.42 2.81
N TRP A 79 0.45 19.25 3.34
CA TRP A 79 1.23 18.03 3.16
C TRP A 79 1.34 17.64 1.68
N ASN A 80 0.22 17.60 0.97
CA ASN A 80 0.23 17.26 -0.46
C ASN A 80 1.00 18.29 -1.29
N LYS A 81 0.86 19.58 -0.98
CA LYS A 81 1.64 20.63 -1.63
C LYS A 81 3.14 20.47 -1.38
N LYS A 82 3.54 20.26 -0.12
CA LYS A 82 4.94 20.19 0.29
C LYS A 82 5.63 18.91 -0.18
N ARG A 83 5.03 17.74 0.08
CA ARG A 83 5.67 16.44 -0.14
C ARG A 83 5.46 15.89 -1.56
N LYS A 84 4.31 16.19 -2.18
CA LYS A 84 3.91 15.61 -3.47
C LYS A 84 3.84 16.65 -4.59
N ASN A 85 4.11 17.92 -4.30
CA ASN A 85 3.93 19.03 -5.25
C ASN A 85 2.53 19.01 -5.91
N SER A 86 1.53 18.57 -5.16
CA SER A 86 0.15 18.41 -5.63
C SER A 86 -0.74 19.48 -5.03
N HIS A 87 -1.52 20.15 -5.88
CA HIS A 87 -2.56 21.06 -5.44
C HIS A 87 -3.86 20.30 -5.27
N ILE A 88 -4.47 20.40 -4.09
CA ILE A 88 -5.81 19.87 -3.80
C ILE A 88 -6.67 20.94 -3.16
N GLU A 89 -7.96 20.89 -3.43
CA GLU A 89 -8.97 21.75 -2.83
C GLU A 89 -9.67 21.01 -1.70
N LYS A 90 -10.10 21.73 -0.69
CA LYS A 90 -10.79 21.20 0.49
C LYS A 90 -11.99 20.32 0.10
N GLU A 91 -12.76 20.78 -0.86
CA GLU A 91 -13.97 20.12 -1.35
C GLU A 91 -13.69 18.79 -2.02
N TRP A 92 -12.47 18.57 -2.51
CA TRP A 92 -12.09 17.29 -3.17
C TRP A 92 -11.88 16.16 -2.17
N VAL A 93 -11.68 16.48 -0.88
CA VAL A 93 -11.34 15.52 0.15
C VAL A 93 -12.57 14.82 0.69
N VAL A 94 -12.66 13.52 0.53
CA VAL A 94 -13.70 12.65 1.08
C VAL A 94 -13.06 11.63 2.01
N PHE A 95 -13.65 11.45 3.18
CA PHE A 95 -13.17 10.48 4.16
C PHE A 95 -13.70 9.07 3.88
N THR A 96 -12.88 8.04 4.18
CA THR A 96 -13.31 6.65 4.41
C THR A 96 -12.43 5.98 5.48
N ASN A 97 -12.91 4.87 6.04
CA ASN A 97 -12.20 4.10 7.07
C ASN A 97 -11.17 3.10 6.50
N GLY A 98 -10.51 3.48 5.42
CA GLY A 98 -9.43 2.73 4.77
C GLY A 98 -9.56 2.73 3.25
N VAL A 99 -8.44 2.55 2.54
CA VAL A 99 -8.40 2.58 1.07
C VAL A 99 -9.11 1.34 0.47
N VAL A 100 -8.96 0.16 1.07
CA VAL A 100 -9.65 -1.05 0.57
C VAL A 100 -11.17 -0.92 0.66
N PRO A 101 -11.78 -0.52 1.79
CA PRO A 101 -13.21 -0.18 1.84
C PRO A 101 -13.60 0.91 0.83
N ALA A 102 -12.76 1.94 0.66
CA ALA A 102 -13.02 3.01 -0.29
C ALA A 102 -13.16 2.48 -1.72
N ILE A 103 -12.21 1.63 -2.16
CA ILE A 103 -12.25 1.00 -3.49
C ILE A 103 -13.51 0.15 -3.65
N SER A 104 -13.90 -0.62 -2.62
CA SER A 104 -15.15 -1.40 -2.65
C SER A 104 -16.38 -0.51 -2.89
N PHE A 105 -16.48 0.62 -2.19
CA PHE A 105 -17.57 1.57 -2.42
C PHE A 105 -17.51 2.26 -3.80
N MET A 106 -16.31 2.51 -4.35
CA MET A 106 -16.17 3.03 -5.70
C MET A 106 -16.64 2.03 -6.74
N VAL A 107 -16.27 0.75 -6.59
CA VAL A 107 -16.75 -0.34 -7.44
C VAL A 107 -18.28 -0.38 -7.44
N GLN A 108 -18.92 -0.29 -6.28
CA GLN A 108 -20.39 -0.26 -6.16
C GLN A 108 -21.00 1.00 -6.78
N THR A 109 -20.35 2.15 -6.63
CA THR A 109 -20.88 3.45 -7.09
C THR A 109 -20.83 3.58 -8.61
N PHE A 110 -19.73 3.16 -9.22
CA PHE A 110 -19.43 3.50 -10.62
C PHE A 110 -19.55 2.33 -11.59
N THR A 111 -19.97 1.16 -11.11
CA THR A 111 -20.19 -0.01 -11.97
C THR A 111 -21.45 -0.78 -11.58
N GLN A 112 -21.88 -1.67 -12.47
CA GLN A 112 -22.94 -2.65 -12.25
C GLN A 112 -22.34 -4.04 -12.04
N LYS A 113 -23.14 -4.99 -11.47
CA LYS A 113 -22.75 -6.40 -11.42
C LYS A 113 -22.45 -6.92 -12.82
N GLY A 114 -21.35 -7.65 -12.96
CA GLY A 114 -20.87 -8.17 -14.23
C GLY A 114 -19.98 -7.21 -15.03
N ASP A 115 -19.85 -5.94 -14.63
CA ASP A 115 -18.90 -5.02 -15.26
C ASP A 115 -17.44 -5.46 -15.02
N ASN A 116 -16.56 -5.03 -15.93
CA ASN A 116 -15.16 -5.42 -15.94
C ASN A 116 -14.27 -4.31 -15.34
N ILE A 117 -13.35 -4.73 -14.47
CA ILE A 117 -12.37 -3.87 -13.80
C ILE A 117 -10.97 -4.38 -14.14
N LEU A 118 -10.09 -3.48 -14.57
CA LEU A 118 -8.72 -3.81 -14.95
C LEU A 118 -7.75 -3.57 -13.80
N ILE A 119 -6.84 -4.51 -13.60
CA ILE A 119 -5.69 -4.42 -12.69
C ILE A 119 -4.42 -4.89 -13.41
N GLN A 120 -3.24 -4.46 -12.94
CA GLN A 120 -1.93 -4.84 -13.50
C GLN A 120 -1.21 -5.80 -12.56
N THR A 121 -1.18 -7.10 -12.92
CA THR A 121 -0.57 -8.17 -12.09
C THR A 121 0.94 -8.32 -12.35
N PRO A 122 1.72 -8.77 -11.30
CA PRO A 122 1.31 -9.07 -9.94
C PRO A 122 0.96 -7.79 -9.17
N VAL A 123 -0.14 -7.81 -8.40
CA VAL A 123 -0.61 -6.62 -7.67
C VAL A 123 -1.30 -6.99 -6.36
N TYR A 124 -1.44 -6.03 -5.49
CA TYR A 124 -2.08 -6.14 -4.18
C TYR A 124 -3.43 -6.87 -4.27
N HIS A 125 -3.48 -8.08 -3.70
CA HIS A 125 -4.61 -9.01 -3.85
C HIS A 125 -6.00 -8.46 -3.42
N PRO A 126 -6.14 -7.50 -2.47
CA PRO A 126 -7.43 -6.93 -2.17
C PRO A 126 -8.11 -6.20 -3.35
N PHE A 127 -7.39 -5.78 -4.39
CA PHE A 127 -8.05 -5.22 -5.58
C PHE A 127 -8.92 -6.27 -6.28
N ARG A 128 -8.40 -7.49 -6.42
CA ARG A 128 -9.18 -8.63 -6.93
C ARG A 128 -10.34 -8.96 -6.00
N MET A 129 -10.05 -9.14 -4.71
CA MET A 129 -11.06 -9.51 -3.72
C MET A 129 -12.22 -8.50 -3.65
N THR A 130 -11.93 -7.20 -3.62
CA THR A 130 -12.99 -6.17 -3.59
C THR A 130 -13.81 -6.15 -4.86
N THR A 131 -13.22 -6.45 -6.01
CA THR A 131 -13.92 -6.55 -7.29
C THR A 131 -14.84 -7.76 -7.34
N GLU A 132 -14.31 -8.94 -7.07
CA GLU A 132 -15.05 -10.22 -7.13
C GLU A 132 -16.14 -10.30 -6.05
N ASN A 133 -15.86 -9.86 -4.81
CA ASN A 133 -16.86 -9.82 -3.73
C ASN A 133 -18.04 -8.88 -4.04
N ASN A 134 -17.83 -7.91 -4.92
CA ASN A 134 -18.91 -7.05 -5.42
C ASN A 134 -19.53 -7.59 -6.73
N GLU A 135 -19.25 -8.80 -7.13
CA GLU A 135 -19.80 -9.46 -8.35
C GLU A 135 -19.42 -8.71 -9.65
N ARG A 136 -18.19 -8.16 -9.71
CA ARG A 136 -17.58 -7.61 -10.93
C ARG A 136 -16.47 -8.55 -11.39
N ASN A 137 -16.14 -8.47 -12.68
CA ASN A 137 -15.12 -9.32 -13.28
C ASN A 137 -13.75 -8.63 -13.24
N ILE A 138 -12.68 -9.40 -13.05
CA ILE A 138 -11.31 -8.93 -13.17
C ILE A 138 -10.81 -9.16 -14.60
N VAL A 139 -10.24 -8.11 -15.17
CA VAL A 139 -9.40 -8.14 -16.36
C VAL A 139 -7.97 -7.84 -15.95
N THR A 140 -7.02 -8.68 -16.35
CA THR A 140 -5.61 -8.48 -16.02
C THR A 140 -4.81 -7.99 -17.21
N ASN A 141 -3.94 -7.01 -16.97
CA ASN A 141 -2.85 -6.62 -17.85
C ASN A 141 -1.54 -6.98 -17.13
N PRO A 142 -0.97 -8.17 -17.38
CA PRO A 142 0.25 -8.61 -16.72
C PRO A 142 1.41 -7.67 -17.02
N LEU A 143 2.16 -7.26 -15.99
CA LEU A 143 3.38 -6.50 -16.15
C LEU A 143 4.46 -7.37 -16.80
N ILE A 144 5.24 -6.80 -17.70
CA ILE A 144 6.40 -7.47 -18.30
C ILE A 144 7.53 -7.44 -17.29
N ASN A 145 8.02 -8.61 -16.92
CA ASN A 145 9.15 -8.77 -16.01
C ASN A 145 10.47 -8.93 -16.82
N ASN A 146 11.30 -7.92 -16.77
CA ASN A 146 12.62 -7.92 -17.36
C ASN A 146 13.66 -8.07 -16.25
N GLU A 147 13.98 -9.29 -15.84
CA GLU A 147 14.95 -9.61 -14.78
C GLU A 147 14.71 -8.85 -13.46
N GLY A 148 13.45 -8.74 -13.06
CA GLY A 148 13.03 -8.04 -11.86
C GLY A 148 12.62 -6.56 -12.07
N VAL A 149 12.91 -5.99 -13.23
CA VAL A 149 12.41 -4.66 -13.64
C VAL A 149 11.09 -4.82 -14.37
N TYR A 150 10.04 -4.30 -13.77
CA TYR A 150 8.69 -4.43 -14.30
C TYR A 150 8.30 -3.23 -15.17
N THR A 151 7.72 -3.51 -16.34
CA THR A 151 7.24 -2.51 -17.30
C THR A 151 5.80 -2.82 -17.73
N ILE A 152 5.13 -1.85 -18.35
CA ILE A 152 3.74 -1.97 -18.80
C ILE A 152 3.68 -2.34 -20.27
N ASP A 153 2.93 -3.40 -20.62
CA ASP A 153 2.50 -3.65 -21.99
C ASP A 153 1.30 -2.75 -22.31
N PHE A 154 1.58 -1.61 -22.93
CA PHE A 154 0.54 -0.63 -23.26
C PHE A 154 -0.36 -1.05 -24.41
N GLU A 155 0.11 -1.91 -25.32
CA GLU A 155 -0.71 -2.45 -26.40
C GLU A 155 -1.73 -3.44 -25.85
N ASP A 156 -1.29 -4.33 -24.96
CA ASP A 156 -2.19 -5.23 -24.23
C ASP A 156 -3.14 -4.46 -23.31
N PHE A 157 -2.64 -3.41 -22.62
CA PHE A 157 -3.45 -2.56 -21.76
C PHE A 157 -4.64 -1.93 -22.51
N GLU A 158 -4.40 -1.29 -23.65
CA GLU A 158 -5.46 -0.69 -24.45
C GLU A 158 -6.38 -1.76 -25.04
N ARG A 159 -5.84 -2.83 -25.59
CA ARG A 159 -6.60 -3.95 -26.14
C ARG A 159 -7.54 -4.56 -25.08
N LYS A 160 -7.06 -4.82 -23.87
CA LYS A 160 -7.87 -5.36 -22.76
C LYS A 160 -9.01 -4.43 -22.36
N ILE A 161 -8.76 -3.13 -22.36
CA ILE A 161 -9.80 -2.12 -22.11
C ILE A 161 -10.92 -2.20 -23.15
N VAL A 162 -10.56 -2.25 -24.43
CA VAL A 162 -11.52 -2.25 -25.55
C VAL A 162 -12.28 -3.58 -25.62
N ASP A 163 -11.57 -4.70 -25.67
CA ASP A 163 -12.15 -6.02 -25.87
C ASP A 163 -13.08 -6.43 -24.73
N ASN A 164 -12.81 -5.95 -23.52
CA ASN A 164 -13.61 -6.30 -22.34
C ASN A 164 -14.53 -5.16 -21.87
N ASN A 165 -14.64 -4.04 -22.59
CA ASN A 165 -15.47 -2.90 -22.19
C ASN A 165 -15.24 -2.50 -20.71
N VAL A 166 -13.97 -2.36 -20.33
CA VAL A 166 -13.54 -2.05 -18.94
C VAL A 166 -14.15 -0.73 -18.47
N LYS A 167 -14.65 -0.69 -17.26
CA LYS A 167 -15.25 0.51 -16.64
C LYS A 167 -14.31 1.23 -15.68
N ILE A 168 -13.50 0.47 -14.95
CA ILE A 168 -12.56 1.00 -13.95
C ILE A 168 -11.18 0.38 -14.19
N PHE A 169 -10.16 1.20 -14.10
CA PHE A 169 -8.77 0.77 -13.93
C PHE A 169 -8.31 1.10 -12.50
N ILE A 170 -7.88 0.09 -11.74
CA ILE A 170 -7.29 0.28 -10.41
C ILE A 170 -5.77 0.26 -10.56
N LEU A 171 -5.17 1.43 -10.42
CA LEU A 171 -3.72 1.63 -10.46
C LEU A 171 -3.14 1.56 -9.05
N CYS A 172 -2.04 0.83 -8.87
CA CYS A 172 -1.21 0.85 -7.66
C CYS A 172 0.04 1.72 -7.90
N ASN A 173 0.20 2.83 -7.17
CA ASN A 173 1.30 3.78 -7.40
C ASN A 173 1.82 4.44 -6.10
N PRO A 174 2.95 4.02 -5.52
CA PRO A 174 3.87 2.94 -5.94
C PRO A 174 3.23 1.56 -6.00
N HIS A 175 3.77 0.70 -6.87
CA HIS A 175 3.19 -0.60 -7.18
C HIS A 175 3.62 -1.69 -6.20
N ASN A 176 2.69 -2.18 -5.41
CA ASN A 176 2.87 -3.32 -4.50
C ASN A 176 2.41 -4.61 -5.21
N PRO A 177 3.25 -5.66 -5.34
CA PRO A 177 4.44 -5.95 -4.53
C PRO A 177 5.78 -5.54 -5.15
N VAL A 178 5.85 -5.18 -6.43
CA VAL A 178 7.11 -5.08 -7.20
C VAL A 178 7.94 -3.84 -6.86
N GLY A 179 7.39 -2.89 -6.10
CA GLY A 179 8.10 -1.71 -5.61
C GLY A 179 8.35 -0.61 -6.66
N ARG A 180 7.76 -0.70 -7.88
CA ARG A 180 7.89 0.33 -8.91
C ARG A 180 7.21 1.64 -8.53
N VAL A 181 7.84 2.75 -8.87
CA VAL A 181 7.27 4.12 -8.88
C VAL A 181 7.09 4.52 -10.34
N TRP A 182 5.83 4.59 -10.79
CA TRP A 182 5.53 4.87 -12.20
C TRP A 182 6.00 6.27 -12.60
N THR A 183 6.65 6.36 -13.76
CA THR A 183 7.12 7.63 -14.32
C THR A 183 5.94 8.50 -14.77
N LYS A 184 6.20 9.78 -14.92
CA LYS A 184 5.21 10.72 -15.45
C LYS A 184 4.72 10.30 -16.84
N GLU A 185 5.61 9.81 -17.68
CA GLU A 185 5.34 9.37 -19.05
C GLU A 185 4.46 8.12 -19.08
N GLU A 186 4.72 7.14 -18.19
CA GLU A 186 3.88 5.95 -18.03
C GLU A 186 2.46 6.33 -17.56
N LEU A 187 2.35 7.24 -16.57
CA LEU A 187 1.06 7.72 -16.07
C LEU A 187 0.27 8.49 -17.15
N ILE A 188 0.93 9.35 -17.93
CA ILE A 188 0.29 10.07 -19.05
C ILE A 188 -0.26 9.06 -20.05
N LYS A 189 0.51 8.06 -20.44
CA LYS A 189 0.08 7.05 -21.43
C LYS A 189 -1.09 6.24 -20.91
N MET A 190 -1.07 5.77 -19.66
CA MET A 190 -2.24 5.12 -19.03
C MET A 190 -3.45 6.05 -18.98
N GLY A 191 -3.24 7.30 -18.58
CA GLY A 191 -4.28 8.31 -18.47
C GLY A 191 -4.94 8.64 -19.82
N ASP A 192 -4.16 8.79 -20.88
CA ASP A 192 -4.67 9.08 -22.24
C ASP A 192 -5.50 7.91 -22.79
N ILE A 193 -5.06 6.67 -22.57
CA ILE A 193 -5.83 5.47 -22.97
C ILE A 193 -7.15 5.43 -22.17
N CYS A 194 -7.10 5.58 -20.85
CA CYS A 194 -8.30 5.57 -20.03
C CYS A 194 -9.28 6.69 -20.40
N LEU A 195 -8.78 7.89 -20.65
CA LEU A 195 -9.61 9.03 -21.06
C LEU A 195 -10.26 8.78 -22.42
N LYS A 196 -9.51 8.25 -23.40
CA LYS A 196 -10.00 7.90 -24.74
C LYS A 196 -11.16 6.91 -24.71
N HIS A 197 -11.14 5.97 -23.79
CA HIS A 197 -12.13 4.89 -23.67
C HIS A 197 -13.14 5.08 -22.52
N ASN A 198 -13.18 6.27 -21.90
CA ASN A 198 -14.08 6.59 -20.78
C ASN A 198 -13.94 5.63 -19.57
N VAL A 199 -12.73 5.20 -19.26
CA VAL A 199 -12.42 4.35 -18.12
C VAL A 199 -12.12 5.22 -16.90
N LEU A 200 -12.77 4.98 -15.75
CA LEU A 200 -12.48 5.65 -14.50
C LEU A 200 -11.15 5.12 -13.95
N ILE A 201 -10.24 6.02 -13.58
CA ILE A 201 -8.97 5.69 -12.93
C ILE A 201 -9.15 5.83 -11.42
N ILE A 202 -8.90 4.74 -10.68
CA ILE A 202 -8.74 4.74 -9.23
C ILE A 202 -7.24 4.56 -8.95
N SER A 203 -6.54 5.64 -8.63
CA SER A 203 -5.11 5.62 -8.30
C SER A 203 -4.91 5.40 -6.81
N ASP A 204 -4.50 4.19 -6.42
CA ASP A 204 -4.10 3.91 -5.03
C ASP A 204 -2.67 4.39 -4.81
N GLU A 205 -2.56 5.55 -4.15
CA GLU A 205 -1.30 6.22 -3.83
C GLU A 205 -0.96 6.12 -2.32
N ILE A 206 -1.44 5.07 -1.64
CA ILE A 206 -1.26 4.90 -0.19
C ILE A 206 0.22 4.82 0.24
N HIS A 207 1.11 4.40 -0.67
CA HIS A 207 2.56 4.32 -0.45
C HIS A 207 3.33 5.55 -0.93
N SER A 208 2.67 6.59 -1.41
CA SER A 208 3.28 7.73 -2.11
C SER A 208 4.27 8.56 -1.29
N ASP A 209 4.23 8.47 0.05
CA ASP A 209 5.19 9.13 0.93
C ASP A 209 6.45 8.28 1.21
N LEU A 210 6.47 7.02 0.81
CA LEU A 210 7.52 6.04 1.09
C LEU A 210 8.34 5.78 -0.19
N ILE A 211 9.09 6.78 -0.59
CA ILE A 211 9.88 6.80 -1.82
C ILE A 211 11.35 6.96 -1.46
N PHE A 212 12.21 6.14 -2.05
CA PHE A 212 13.63 6.22 -1.81
C PHE A 212 14.29 7.34 -2.62
N LYS A 213 15.41 7.84 -2.13
CA LYS A 213 16.04 9.11 -2.54
C LYS A 213 16.30 9.24 -4.05
N GLU A 214 16.57 8.13 -4.73
CA GLU A 214 16.88 8.11 -6.15
C GLU A 214 15.64 8.26 -7.04
N HIS A 215 14.45 8.15 -6.46
CA HIS A 215 13.17 8.14 -7.16
C HIS A 215 12.28 9.29 -6.71
N LYS A 216 11.27 9.59 -7.52
CA LYS A 216 10.30 10.63 -7.22
C LYS A 216 8.90 10.15 -7.59
N HIS A 217 8.02 10.15 -6.61
CA HIS A 217 6.61 9.86 -6.88
C HIS A 217 5.97 10.93 -7.76
N CYS A 218 5.21 10.49 -8.74
CA CYS A 218 4.35 11.32 -9.56
C CYS A 218 2.89 10.94 -9.24
N SER A 219 2.13 11.87 -8.67
CA SER A 219 0.69 11.70 -8.49
C SER A 219 -0.06 12.08 -9.77
N PHE A 220 -1.15 11.39 -10.09
CA PHE A 220 -2.06 11.81 -11.15
C PHE A 220 -2.60 13.25 -10.94
N LEU A 221 -2.70 13.70 -9.70
CA LEU A 221 -3.11 15.08 -9.38
C LEU A 221 -2.12 16.15 -9.84
N THR A 222 -0.88 15.77 -10.19
CA THR A 222 0.15 16.69 -10.71
C THR A 222 0.18 16.75 -12.23
N LEU A 223 -0.62 15.93 -12.90
CA LEU A 223 -0.72 15.88 -14.36
C LEU A 223 -1.74 16.90 -14.89
N ASP A 224 -1.98 16.86 -16.20
CA ASP A 224 -2.94 17.74 -16.86
C ASP A 224 -4.35 17.55 -16.26
N LYS A 225 -5.04 18.66 -16.01
CA LYS A 225 -6.41 18.67 -15.48
C LYS A 225 -7.44 17.95 -16.35
N LYS A 226 -7.11 17.63 -17.63
CA LYS A 226 -7.98 16.82 -18.50
C LYS A 226 -8.34 15.46 -17.86
N TYR A 227 -7.41 14.88 -17.04
CA TYR A 227 -7.64 13.60 -16.35
C TYR A 227 -8.61 13.71 -15.18
N PHE A 228 -8.85 14.91 -14.65
CA PHE A 228 -9.74 15.09 -13.49
C PHE A 228 -11.18 14.67 -13.76
N SER A 229 -11.57 14.61 -15.03
CA SER A 229 -12.92 14.14 -15.42
C SER A 229 -13.18 12.67 -15.06
N ASN A 230 -12.15 11.83 -14.99
CA ASN A 230 -12.23 10.39 -14.76
C ASN A 230 -11.19 9.87 -13.74
N LEU A 231 -10.85 10.67 -12.73
CA LEU A 231 -9.82 10.37 -11.75
C LEU A 231 -10.35 10.39 -10.31
N ILE A 232 -9.96 9.38 -9.55
CA ILE A 232 -10.05 9.34 -8.09
C ILE A 232 -8.69 8.90 -7.55
N VAL A 233 -8.14 9.64 -6.57
CA VAL A 233 -6.87 9.30 -5.92
C VAL A 233 -7.15 8.89 -4.47
N CYS A 234 -6.61 7.74 -4.07
CA CYS A 234 -6.72 7.19 -2.72
C CYS A 234 -5.38 7.35 -1.99
N THR A 235 -5.39 7.95 -0.81
CA THR A 235 -4.20 8.08 0.04
C THR A 235 -4.59 7.94 1.51
N ALA A 236 -3.61 7.71 2.37
CA ALA A 236 -3.84 7.60 3.81
C ALA A 236 -2.56 7.81 4.61
N PRO A 237 -2.63 8.28 5.86
CA PRO A 237 -1.46 8.33 6.74
C PRO A 237 -1.04 6.94 7.25
N SER A 238 -1.82 5.90 6.97
CA SER A 238 -1.66 4.56 7.54
C SER A 238 -0.33 3.89 7.18
N LYS A 239 0.17 4.09 5.96
CA LYS A 239 1.50 3.59 5.55
C LYS A 239 2.59 4.59 5.88
N THR A 240 2.33 5.88 5.69
CA THR A 240 3.26 6.98 5.98
C THR A 240 3.73 6.97 7.43
N PHE A 241 2.82 6.78 8.39
CA PHE A 241 3.09 6.90 9.83
C PHE A 241 2.75 5.64 10.66
N ASN A 242 2.59 4.48 10.01
CA ASN A 242 2.26 3.22 10.70
C ASN A 242 0.92 3.27 11.47
N LEU A 243 -0.14 3.79 10.86
CA LEU A 243 -1.43 4.09 11.48
C LEU A 243 -2.59 3.23 10.95
N ALA A 244 -2.32 2.03 10.43
CA ALA A 244 -3.36 1.18 9.85
C ALA A 244 -4.53 0.88 10.82
N GLY A 245 -4.24 0.71 12.12
CA GLY A 245 -5.23 0.47 13.16
C GLY A 245 -6.16 1.66 13.45
N VAL A 246 -5.82 2.86 13.00
CA VAL A 246 -6.65 4.07 13.17
C VAL A 246 -7.79 4.14 12.16
N GLN A 247 -7.70 3.38 11.06
CA GLN A 247 -8.74 3.26 10.03
C GLN A 247 -9.20 4.62 9.47
N THR A 248 -8.27 5.39 8.94
CA THR A 248 -8.56 6.67 8.29
C THR A 248 -7.87 6.77 6.94
N SER A 249 -8.59 7.24 5.93
CA SER A 249 -8.07 7.47 4.58
C SER A 249 -8.69 8.70 3.94
N LEU A 250 -8.02 9.21 2.95
CA LEU A 250 -8.35 10.42 2.21
C LEU A 250 -8.55 10.06 0.75
N ILE A 251 -9.75 10.29 0.25
CA ILE A 251 -10.12 10.05 -1.13
C ILE A 251 -10.26 11.41 -1.80
N ILE A 252 -9.41 11.68 -2.77
CA ILE A 252 -9.32 12.97 -3.44
C ILE A 252 -10.01 12.86 -4.79
N ILE A 253 -11.12 13.57 -4.95
CA ILE A 253 -11.99 13.50 -6.12
C ILE A 253 -12.19 14.91 -6.69
N PRO A 254 -11.40 15.33 -7.71
CA PRO A 254 -11.53 16.65 -8.30
C PRO A 254 -12.89 16.88 -8.99
N ASN A 255 -13.41 15.87 -9.71
CA ASN A 255 -14.68 15.96 -10.41
C ASN A 255 -15.86 15.97 -9.43
N GLU A 256 -16.66 17.03 -9.50
CA GLU A 256 -17.81 17.24 -8.62
C GLU A 256 -18.90 16.16 -8.76
N ASN A 257 -19.16 15.70 -10.00
CA ASN A 257 -20.20 14.69 -10.23
C ASN A 257 -19.79 13.33 -9.66
N LEU A 258 -18.52 12.92 -9.87
CA LEU A 258 -17.97 11.70 -9.28
C LEU A 258 -18.02 11.80 -7.76
N ARG A 259 -17.62 12.95 -7.21
CA ARG A 259 -17.59 13.19 -5.75
C ARG A 259 -18.98 13.09 -5.13
N LYS A 260 -19.98 13.74 -5.72
CA LYS A 260 -21.39 13.67 -5.27
C LYS A 260 -21.96 12.26 -5.33
N ALA A 261 -21.70 11.52 -6.41
CA ALA A 261 -22.12 10.13 -6.54
C ALA A 261 -21.50 9.25 -5.46
N TYR A 262 -20.19 9.40 -5.22
CA TYR A 262 -19.48 8.64 -4.21
C TYR A 262 -19.94 8.99 -2.78
N GLN A 263 -20.09 10.27 -2.46
CA GLN A 263 -20.62 10.74 -1.17
C GLN A 263 -22.05 10.22 -0.89
N LYS A 264 -22.88 10.10 -1.93
CA LYS A 264 -24.20 9.49 -1.80
C LYS A 264 -24.13 8.03 -1.37
N THR A 265 -23.21 7.26 -1.94
CA THR A 265 -23.00 5.84 -1.55
C THR A 265 -22.51 5.75 -0.11
N LEU A 266 -21.56 6.58 0.30
CA LEU A 266 -21.07 6.61 1.68
C LEU A 266 -22.16 7.04 2.68
N GLY A 267 -23.00 8.01 2.30
CA GLY A 267 -24.13 8.46 3.12
C GLY A 267 -25.17 7.36 3.39
N ASN A 268 -25.36 6.43 2.45
CA ASN A 268 -26.25 5.27 2.66
C ASN A 268 -25.78 4.34 3.78
N VAL A 269 -24.47 4.32 4.07
CA VAL A 269 -23.86 3.50 5.13
C VAL A 269 -23.31 4.36 6.30
N ARG A 270 -23.63 5.64 6.31
CA ARG A 270 -23.27 6.61 7.38
C ARG A 270 -21.75 6.73 7.61
N ILE A 271 -20.94 6.67 6.56
CA ILE A 271 -19.51 6.98 6.59
C ILE A 271 -19.37 8.45 6.20
N GLU A 272 -19.21 9.34 7.19
CA GLU A 272 -19.23 10.79 6.96
C GLU A 272 -17.96 11.47 7.50
N THR A 273 -17.46 11.05 8.66
CA THR A 273 -16.35 11.71 9.36
C THR A 273 -15.37 10.70 9.94
N PRO A 274 -14.06 11.04 10.02
CA PRO A 274 -13.09 10.20 10.73
C PRO A 274 -13.40 10.18 12.23
N ASN A 275 -12.96 9.12 12.92
CA ASN A 275 -12.96 9.07 14.37
C ASN A 275 -11.96 10.09 14.96
N SER A 276 -12.08 10.38 16.27
CA SER A 276 -11.25 11.38 16.96
C SER A 276 -9.74 11.10 16.82
N PHE A 277 -9.33 9.83 16.90
CA PHE A 277 -7.92 9.45 16.71
C PHE A 277 -7.45 9.65 15.26
N GLY A 278 -8.32 9.40 14.28
CA GLY A 278 -8.04 9.66 12.87
C GLY A 278 -7.83 11.14 12.58
N ILE A 279 -8.65 12.01 13.17
CA ILE A 279 -8.50 13.47 13.06
C ILE A 279 -7.17 13.92 13.68
N ALA A 280 -6.88 13.47 14.92
CA ALA A 280 -5.64 13.81 15.62
C ALA A 280 -4.41 13.32 14.84
N ALA A 281 -4.46 12.09 14.32
CA ALA A 281 -3.36 11.50 13.56
C ALA A 281 -3.06 12.26 12.27
N ILE A 282 -4.09 12.68 11.53
CA ILE A 282 -3.90 13.47 10.31
C ILE A 282 -3.36 14.86 10.64
N LYS A 283 -3.97 15.58 11.60
CA LYS A 283 -3.51 16.92 11.97
C LYS A 283 -2.05 16.89 12.42
N SER A 284 -1.70 16.09 13.44
CA SER A 284 -0.33 16.05 13.97
C SER A 284 0.67 15.37 13.02
N GLY A 285 0.28 14.29 12.34
CA GLY A 285 1.17 13.60 11.40
C GLY A 285 1.59 14.50 10.24
N TYR A 286 0.64 15.19 9.62
CA TYR A 286 0.92 16.03 8.47
C TYR A 286 1.50 17.42 8.81
N THR A 287 1.43 17.85 10.07
CA THR A 287 2.07 19.11 10.50
C THR A 287 3.43 18.91 11.17
N GLU A 288 3.61 17.82 11.92
CA GLU A 288 4.77 17.63 12.79
C GLU A 288 5.50 16.29 12.58
N GLY A 289 4.93 15.36 11.76
CA GLY A 289 5.49 14.02 11.56
C GLY A 289 6.60 13.92 10.52
N GLU A 290 6.93 14.98 9.80
CA GLU A 290 7.88 14.93 8.66
C GLU A 290 9.27 14.44 9.08
N GLU A 291 9.82 14.93 10.18
CA GLU A 291 11.14 14.51 10.69
C GLU A 291 11.19 12.99 10.97
N TRP A 292 10.11 12.43 11.50
CA TRP A 292 10.00 10.97 11.72
C TRP A 292 9.99 10.22 10.39
N LEU A 293 9.20 10.71 9.43
CA LEU A 293 9.11 10.10 8.11
C LEU A 293 10.45 10.09 7.38
N ASP A 294 11.17 11.20 7.39
CA ASP A 294 12.47 11.27 6.73
C ASP A 294 13.49 10.32 7.36
N GLN A 295 13.50 10.19 8.70
CA GLN A 295 14.37 9.25 9.41
C GLN A 295 13.97 7.78 9.17
N VAL A 296 12.67 7.47 9.11
CA VAL A 296 12.24 6.10 8.83
C VAL A 296 12.56 5.69 7.38
N ILE A 297 12.44 6.60 6.41
CA ILE A 297 12.84 6.33 5.02
C ILE A 297 14.33 6.03 4.94
N GLU A 298 15.18 6.79 5.64
CA GLU A 298 16.62 6.52 5.71
C GLU A 298 16.92 5.14 6.33
N TYR A 299 16.21 4.78 7.40
CA TYR A 299 16.35 3.47 8.03
C TYR A 299 15.90 2.33 7.10
N LEU A 300 14.78 2.51 6.41
CA LEU A 300 14.29 1.56 5.42
C LEU A 300 15.24 1.42 4.23
N ASP A 301 15.90 2.50 3.82
CA ASP A 301 16.92 2.46 2.77
C ASP A 301 18.11 1.59 3.18
N ASN A 302 18.55 1.69 4.43
CA ASN A 302 19.59 0.80 4.97
C ASN A 302 19.14 -0.66 5.01
N ASN A 303 17.89 -0.94 5.35
CA ASN A 303 17.35 -2.30 5.37
C ASN A 303 17.25 -2.90 3.94
N ARG A 304 16.77 -2.14 2.93
CA ARG A 304 16.73 -2.66 1.55
C ARG A 304 18.11 -2.90 0.95
N ASN A 305 19.10 -2.07 1.30
CA ASN A 305 20.50 -2.28 0.92
C ASN A 305 21.08 -3.52 1.58
N PHE A 306 20.78 -3.73 2.87
CA PHE A 306 21.19 -4.93 3.60
C PHE A 306 20.62 -6.22 2.95
N ILE A 307 19.36 -6.21 2.51
CA ILE A 307 18.78 -7.35 1.78
C ILE A 307 19.58 -7.63 0.50
N GLU A 308 19.89 -6.59 -0.29
CA GLU A 308 20.63 -6.74 -1.54
C GLU A 308 22.01 -7.36 -1.31
N GLU A 309 22.78 -6.82 -0.36
CA GLU A 309 24.10 -7.30 0.00
C GLU A 309 24.05 -8.74 0.51
N PHE A 310 23.13 -9.04 1.41
CA PHE A 310 22.95 -10.38 1.97
C PHE A 310 22.64 -11.43 0.89
N LEU A 311 21.68 -11.13 0.01
CA LEU A 311 21.30 -12.05 -1.07
C LEU A 311 22.44 -12.24 -2.06
N LYS A 312 23.11 -11.19 -2.45
CA LYS A 312 24.26 -11.25 -3.38
C LYS A 312 25.41 -12.11 -2.83
N GLU A 313 25.66 -12.02 -1.53
CA GLU A 313 26.74 -12.75 -0.86
C GLU A 313 26.37 -14.22 -0.59
N ASN A 314 25.14 -14.48 -0.15
CA ASN A 314 24.75 -15.77 0.42
C ASN A 314 23.80 -16.60 -0.48
N LEU A 315 23.04 -15.96 -1.36
CA LEU A 315 22.01 -16.59 -2.22
C LEU A 315 22.05 -15.97 -3.63
N PRO A 316 23.14 -16.12 -4.38
CA PRO A 316 23.35 -15.45 -5.68
C PRO A 316 22.33 -15.86 -6.76
N GLU A 317 21.64 -16.99 -6.62
CA GLU A 317 20.56 -17.42 -7.52
C GLU A 317 19.24 -16.69 -7.24
N ALA A 318 19.09 -16.03 -6.08
CA ALA A 318 17.90 -15.22 -5.78
C ALA A 318 17.92 -13.94 -6.63
N LYS A 319 16.74 -13.57 -7.19
CA LYS A 319 16.64 -12.33 -7.96
C LYS A 319 15.91 -11.28 -7.12
N TYR A 320 16.59 -10.18 -6.92
CA TYR A 320 16.05 -9.04 -6.17
C TYR A 320 16.45 -7.73 -6.82
N VAL A 321 15.47 -6.93 -7.13
CA VAL A 321 15.68 -5.53 -7.52
C VAL A 321 15.17 -4.66 -6.38
N LYS A 322 16.01 -3.74 -5.91
CA LYS A 322 15.61 -2.84 -4.82
C LYS A 322 14.34 -2.09 -5.18
N PRO A 323 13.33 -2.06 -4.30
CA PRO A 323 12.13 -1.29 -4.55
C PRO A 323 12.45 0.21 -4.66
N GLU A 324 11.80 0.89 -5.59
CA GLU A 324 11.89 2.34 -5.79
C GLU A 324 11.09 3.09 -4.71
N GLY A 325 10.06 2.43 -4.19
CA GLY A 325 9.19 2.88 -3.10
C GLY A 325 8.60 1.71 -2.33
N THR A 326 7.82 1.98 -1.30
CA THR A 326 7.28 1.04 -0.31
C THR A 326 8.33 0.56 0.71
N TYR A 327 7.97 -0.35 1.59
CA TYR A 327 8.88 -1.08 2.50
C TYR A 327 8.75 -2.60 2.33
N LEU A 328 8.49 -3.03 1.08
CA LEU A 328 8.20 -4.40 0.71
C LEU A 328 9.24 -4.87 -0.31
N ALA A 329 9.96 -5.93 0.02
CA ALA A 329 10.92 -6.57 -0.86
C ALA A 329 10.22 -7.68 -1.65
N TRP A 330 10.38 -7.65 -2.98
CA TRP A 330 9.87 -8.66 -3.89
C TRP A 330 11.05 -9.51 -4.39
N ILE A 331 11.15 -10.75 -3.91
CA ILE A 331 12.32 -11.59 -4.09
C ILE A 331 11.93 -12.88 -4.80
N TYR A 332 12.57 -13.20 -5.91
CA TYR A 332 12.42 -14.49 -6.58
C TYR A 332 13.36 -15.51 -5.96
N LEU A 333 12.81 -16.63 -5.52
CA LEU A 333 13.52 -17.73 -4.90
C LEU A 333 13.31 -19.07 -5.64
N GLY A 334 12.61 -19.09 -6.78
CA GLY A 334 12.29 -20.32 -7.48
C GLY A 334 13.54 -21.14 -7.83
N ASP A 335 14.58 -20.50 -8.30
CA ASP A 335 15.86 -21.17 -8.65
C ASP A 335 16.63 -21.65 -7.40
N VAL A 336 16.43 -20.98 -6.25
CA VAL A 336 17.05 -21.34 -4.95
C VAL A 336 16.33 -22.54 -4.33
N LEU A 337 14.99 -22.51 -4.34
CA LEU A 337 14.16 -23.55 -3.71
C LEU A 337 14.05 -24.82 -4.56
N LYS A 338 14.26 -24.71 -5.89
CA LYS A 338 14.16 -25.82 -6.86
C LYS A 338 12.78 -26.52 -6.75
N ASP A 339 12.77 -27.79 -6.36
CA ASP A 339 11.57 -28.63 -6.25
C ASP A 339 10.87 -28.52 -4.88
N ARG A 340 11.34 -27.66 -3.96
CA ARG A 340 10.71 -27.46 -2.65
C ARG A 340 9.43 -26.65 -2.78
N GLU A 341 8.38 -27.06 -2.10
CA GLU A 341 7.16 -26.26 -1.96
C GLU A 341 7.45 -25.03 -1.09
N ILE A 342 7.19 -23.83 -1.64
CA ILE A 342 7.55 -22.56 -1.01
C ILE A 342 6.87 -22.38 0.35
N GLU A 343 5.59 -22.73 0.47
CA GLU A 343 4.83 -22.64 1.72
C GLU A 343 5.46 -23.54 2.79
N LYS A 344 5.70 -24.80 2.44
CA LYS A 344 6.28 -25.77 3.35
C LYS A 344 7.68 -25.35 3.80
N PHE A 345 8.50 -24.86 2.88
CA PHE A 345 9.82 -24.35 3.22
C PHE A 345 9.74 -23.21 4.26
N PHE A 346 8.88 -22.23 4.03
CA PHE A 346 8.78 -21.09 4.93
C PHE A 346 8.10 -21.40 6.26
N GLU A 347 7.07 -22.26 6.26
CA GLU A 347 6.30 -22.58 7.45
C GLU A 347 6.93 -23.65 8.33
N GLU A 348 7.55 -24.69 7.73
CA GLU A 348 8.10 -25.82 8.48
C GLU A 348 9.61 -25.72 8.71
N GLU A 349 10.39 -25.28 7.71
CA GLU A 349 11.84 -25.29 7.75
C GLU A 349 12.41 -23.95 8.22
N ALA A 350 12.16 -22.85 7.48
CA ALA A 350 12.70 -21.52 7.79
C ALA A 350 12.00 -20.83 8.97
N LYS A 351 10.75 -21.19 9.26
CA LYS A 351 9.94 -20.60 10.33
C LYS A 351 9.83 -19.07 10.21
N VAL A 352 9.52 -18.60 8.99
CA VAL A 352 9.33 -17.18 8.67
C VAL A 352 8.01 -16.99 7.95
N ALA A 353 7.14 -16.13 8.48
CA ALA A 353 5.89 -15.76 7.83
C ALA A 353 6.14 -14.62 6.84
N ILE A 354 5.86 -14.87 5.56
CA ILE A 354 5.97 -13.92 4.45
C ILE A 354 4.71 -14.00 3.58
N ASP A 355 4.50 -13.08 2.66
CA ASP A 355 3.47 -13.27 1.66
C ASP A 355 4.01 -14.06 0.47
N TYR A 356 3.26 -15.08 0.06
CA TYR A 356 3.62 -15.89 -1.11
C TYR A 356 3.26 -15.17 -2.40
N GLY A 357 4.15 -15.22 -3.37
CA GLY A 357 4.02 -14.44 -4.60
C GLY A 357 2.77 -14.74 -5.41
N HIS A 358 2.29 -15.98 -5.41
CA HIS A 358 1.06 -16.36 -6.11
C HIS A 358 -0.22 -15.70 -5.55
N TRP A 359 -0.18 -15.14 -4.33
CA TRP A 359 -1.30 -14.35 -3.81
C TRP A 359 -1.52 -13.04 -4.59
N PHE A 360 -0.49 -12.57 -5.30
CA PHE A 360 -0.52 -11.32 -6.08
C PHE A 360 -0.87 -11.53 -7.56
N GLY A 361 -0.97 -12.78 -8.01
CA GLY A 361 -1.23 -13.21 -9.39
C GLY A 361 -0.32 -14.38 -9.78
N GLU A 362 -0.66 -15.06 -10.86
CA GLU A 362 0.11 -16.21 -11.37
C GLU A 362 1.56 -15.87 -11.70
N GLU A 363 1.80 -14.62 -12.12
CA GLU A 363 3.14 -14.07 -12.43
C GLU A 363 4.03 -13.98 -11.20
N GLY A 364 3.45 -14.07 -10.01
CA GLY A 364 4.17 -14.06 -8.73
C GLY A 364 4.70 -15.44 -8.29
N ARG A 365 4.45 -16.53 -9.03
CA ARG A 365 4.96 -17.85 -8.65
C ARG A 365 6.50 -17.86 -8.55
N GLY A 366 7.01 -18.47 -7.48
CA GLY A 366 8.43 -18.48 -7.14
C GLY A 366 8.94 -17.21 -6.45
N TYR A 367 8.10 -16.20 -6.32
CA TYR A 367 8.40 -14.98 -5.56
C TYR A 367 7.88 -15.06 -4.14
N ILE A 368 8.49 -14.25 -3.28
CA ILE A 368 7.97 -13.88 -1.97
C ILE A 368 7.90 -12.36 -1.85
N ARG A 369 6.98 -11.86 -1.02
CA ARG A 369 7.00 -10.47 -0.56
C ARG A 369 7.37 -10.44 0.92
N LEU A 370 8.48 -9.79 1.25
CA LEU A 370 9.00 -9.63 2.59
C LEU A 370 8.87 -8.16 3.02
N ASN A 371 8.25 -7.92 4.17
CA ASN A 371 8.17 -6.61 4.80
C ASN A 371 9.45 -6.33 5.58
N PHE A 372 10.22 -5.32 5.16
CA PHE A 372 11.47 -4.92 5.83
C PHE A 372 11.34 -3.68 6.75
N ALA A 373 10.10 -3.23 7.04
CA ALA A 373 9.87 -2.17 8.01
C ALA A 373 9.89 -2.70 9.45
N CYS A 374 11.03 -3.21 9.85
CA CYS A 374 11.30 -3.78 11.17
C CYS A 374 12.73 -3.42 11.61
N PRO A 375 13.08 -3.54 12.90
CA PRO A 375 14.46 -3.45 13.36
C PRO A 375 15.40 -4.34 12.54
N LYS A 376 16.60 -3.83 12.22
CA LYS A 376 17.57 -4.56 11.39
C LYS A 376 17.87 -5.95 11.94
N SER A 377 17.92 -6.13 13.27
CA SER A 377 18.15 -7.42 13.92
C SER A 377 17.07 -8.47 13.58
N ILE A 378 15.81 -8.05 13.46
CA ILE A 378 14.69 -8.93 13.06
C ILE A 378 14.85 -9.35 11.60
N LEU A 379 15.19 -8.39 10.72
CA LEU A 379 15.43 -8.66 9.31
C LEU A 379 16.62 -9.64 9.13
N GLU A 380 17.72 -9.40 9.83
CA GLU A 380 18.91 -10.24 9.82
C GLU A 380 18.58 -11.67 10.31
N GLU A 381 17.82 -11.80 11.39
CA GLU A 381 17.36 -13.09 11.90
C GLU A 381 16.53 -13.84 10.83
N ALA A 382 15.59 -13.17 10.18
CA ALA A 382 14.75 -13.78 9.14
C ALA A 382 15.59 -14.30 7.95
N LEU A 383 16.50 -13.48 7.44
CA LEU A 383 17.37 -13.86 6.32
C LEU A 383 18.31 -15.01 6.70
N ASN A 384 18.84 -15.03 7.92
CA ASN A 384 19.65 -16.13 8.41
C ASN A 384 18.86 -17.42 8.62
N ARG A 385 17.60 -17.37 9.07
CA ARG A 385 16.73 -18.56 9.12
C ARG A 385 16.54 -19.15 7.73
N ILE A 386 16.23 -18.32 6.72
CA ILE A 386 16.10 -18.76 5.32
C ILE A 386 17.38 -19.43 4.84
N LEU A 387 18.53 -18.76 5.03
CA LEU A 387 19.82 -19.30 4.59
C LEU A 387 20.19 -20.64 5.24
N ASN A 388 19.95 -20.76 6.56
CA ASN A 388 20.31 -21.97 7.30
C ASN A 388 19.41 -23.16 6.94
N SER A 389 18.16 -22.93 6.56
CA SER A 389 17.24 -23.97 6.11
C SER A 389 17.50 -24.44 4.66
N LEU A 390 18.36 -23.74 3.92
CA LEU A 390 18.80 -24.14 2.59
C LEU A 390 20.04 -25.04 2.62
N LYS A 391 20.79 -25.07 3.72
CA LYS A 391 21.98 -25.92 3.94
C LYS A 391 21.57 -27.33 4.36
#